data_e141d7cceda6c6f1589b745714ab9356
#
_entry.id   e141d7cceda6c6f1589b745714ab9356
#
_cell.length_a   1.000
_cell.length_b   1.000
_cell.length_c   1.000
_cell.angle_alpha   90.00
_cell.angle_beta   90.00
_cell.angle_gamma   90.00
#
_symmetry.space_group_name_H-M   'P 1'
#
loop_
_entity.id
_entity.type
_entity.pdbx_description
1 polymer ?
#
loop_
_entity_poly.entity_id
_entity_poly.type
_entity_poly.pdbx_seq_one_letter_code
_entity_poly.pdbx_strand_id
1 'polypeptide(L)'
;PEGLPMAVTLSLAYSMRRMLKTNNLVRKMHACETMGATTVICTDKTGTLTENQMRVYKANFFGNPSDDILYEGIAVNSTAQLDLSGEKPQVLGNPTEGALMLWLKSQGVNYVDLKDATTRVEELPFTTERKYMATVVKSATGKTILYVKGAPEIIFGMCHNTAGVTKQEIDAQLLEYQNQAMRTLGFAYQIVEDGDKTIADNKVVAQNLTFLGIVAISDPVRGDVPDAVKEVIDAGIKVKIVTGDTPGTAKEIGRQIGLWNDSTDTDRNIITGVEFAELSDAEVKERVGDLKIIARARPMDKKRLVEALQANNEVVAVTGDGTNDAPALKSAHVGLSMGDGTSVAKEASDITIVDNSFSSIGRAVMWGRSLYQNIQRFILFQMTVNVAACLIVLAGAFMGTESPLT
;
A
#
# COMPACT_ATOMS: atom_id res chain seq x y z
N PRO A 1 17.09 29.23 -34.56
CA PRO A 1 16.43 28.08 -33.92
C PRO A 1 17.38 26.96 -33.48
N GLU A 2 18.68 27.08 -33.70
CA GLU A 2 19.66 26.03 -33.35
C GLU A 2 19.82 25.83 -31.84
N GLY A 3 19.53 26.85 -31.03
CA GLY A 3 19.60 26.79 -29.58
C GLY A 3 18.43 26.06 -28.91
N LEU A 4 17.28 25.89 -29.58
CA LEU A 4 16.09 25.31 -29.00
C LEU A 4 16.24 23.81 -28.63
N PRO A 5 16.73 22.93 -29.53
CA PRO A 5 16.94 21.52 -29.19
C PRO A 5 17.93 21.33 -28.04
N MET A 6 19.00 22.11 -28.01
CA MET A 6 19.99 22.07 -26.93
C MET A 6 19.41 22.52 -25.60
N ALA A 7 18.66 23.63 -25.58
CA ALA A 7 18.01 24.14 -24.37
C ALA A 7 16.98 23.16 -23.80
N VAL A 8 16.17 22.54 -24.66
CA VAL A 8 15.21 21.49 -24.25
C VAL A 8 15.94 20.28 -23.66
N THR A 9 17.00 19.81 -24.31
CA THR A 9 17.79 18.66 -23.83
C THR A 9 18.44 18.95 -22.48
N LEU A 10 19.02 20.14 -22.30
CA LEU A 10 19.62 20.56 -21.01
C LEU A 10 18.56 20.67 -19.91
N SER A 11 17.39 21.23 -20.22
CA SER A 11 16.29 21.34 -19.27
C SER A 11 15.77 19.96 -18.85
N LEU A 12 15.64 19.01 -19.77
CA LEU A 12 15.28 17.63 -19.50
C LEU A 12 16.33 16.93 -18.61
N ALA A 13 17.61 17.08 -18.94
CA ALA A 13 18.70 16.49 -18.15
C ALA A 13 18.75 17.06 -16.72
N TYR A 14 18.54 18.36 -16.56
CA TYR A 14 18.46 19.00 -15.25
C TYR A 14 17.26 18.46 -14.44
N SER A 15 16.11 18.33 -15.08
CA SER A 15 14.91 17.79 -14.43
C SER A 15 15.08 16.33 -14.04
N MET A 16 15.70 15.50 -14.87
CA MET A 16 16.03 14.11 -14.51
C MET A 16 16.88 14.06 -13.23
N ARG A 17 17.89 14.93 -13.13
CA ARG A 17 18.74 15.01 -11.94
C ARG A 17 17.95 15.45 -10.69
N ARG A 18 17.01 16.36 -10.84
CA ARG A 18 16.12 16.82 -9.75
C ARG A 18 15.16 15.72 -9.33
N MET A 19 14.56 15.02 -10.29
CA MET A 19 13.68 13.90 -10.04
C MET A 19 14.41 12.76 -9.30
N LEU A 20 15.65 12.47 -9.65
CA LEU A 20 16.44 11.45 -8.96
C LEU A 20 16.67 11.82 -7.48
N LYS A 21 16.88 13.09 -7.17
CA LYS A 21 17.00 13.54 -5.77
C LYS A 21 15.73 13.36 -4.95
N THR A 22 14.59 13.21 -5.59
CA THR A 22 13.29 12.95 -4.99
C THR A 22 12.81 11.51 -5.23
N ASN A 23 13.75 10.57 -5.33
CA ASN A 23 13.52 9.12 -5.48
C ASN A 23 12.85 8.70 -6.80
N ASN A 24 12.97 9.52 -7.85
CA ASN A 24 12.44 9.23 -9.17
C ASN A 24 13.59 8.99 -10.16
N LEU A 25 13.87 7.73 -10.47
CA LEU A 25 14.85 7.36 -11.48
C LEU A 25 14.19 7.36 -12.86
N VAL A 26 14.45 8.39 -13.63
CA VAL A 26 13.92 8.52 -14.99
C VAL A 26 14.68 7.60 -15.95
N ARG A 27 13.96 6.71 -16.59
CA ARG A 27 14.50 5.75 -17.55
C ARG A 27 14.37 6.24 -18.99
N LYS A 28 13.34 7.01 -19.28
CA LYS A 28 13.09 7.64 -20.58
C LYS A 28 12.93 9.14 -20.41
N MET A 29 13.74 9.91 -21.10
CA MET A 29 13.84 11.36 -20.92
C MET A 29 12.51 12.11 -21.13
N HIS A 30 11.71 11.71 -22.11
CA HIS A 30 10.41 12.33 -22.40
C HIS A 30 9.38 12.15 -21.27
N ALA A 31 9.57 11.17 -20.39
CA ALA A 31 8.69 10.94 -19.27
C ALA A 31 8.66 12.12 -18.27
N CYS A 32 9.74 12.91 -18.18
CA CYS A 32 9.80 14.11 -17.36
C CYS A 32 8.70 15.12 -17.72
N GLU A 33 8.55 15.40 -19.02
CA GLU A 33 7.54 16.31 -19.52
C GLU A 33 6.14 15.72 -19.42
N THR A 34 5.98 14.47 -19.86
CA THR A 34 4.69 13.77 -19.85
C THR A 34 4.14 13.63 -18.44
N MET A 35 5.01 13.44 -17.44
CA MET A 35 4.61 13.39 -16.04
C MET A 35 3.97 14.69 -15.58
N GLY A 36 4.47 15.84 -16.04
CA GLY A 36 3.87 17.15 -15.77
C GLY A 36 2.51 17.36 -16.42
N ALA A 37 2.23 16.69 -17.52
CA ALA A 37 0.93 16.74 -18.22
C ALA A 37 -0.10 15.74 -17.68
N THR A 38 0.25 14.91 -16.71
CA THR A 38 -0.60 13.85 -16.15
C THR A 38 -1.89 14.42 -15.58
N THR A 39 -3.01 13.82 -15.94
CA THR A 39 -4.35 14.16 -15.45
C THR A 39 -4.95 13.10 -14.54
N VAL A 40 -4.48 11.85 -14.66
CA VAL A 40 -4.92 10.71 -13.85
C VAL A 40 -3.72 9.87 -13.44
N ILE A 41 -3.67 9.49 -12.17
CA ILE A 41 -2.74 8.51 -11.64
C ILE A 41 -3.51 7.27 -11.20
N CYS A 42 -3.25 6.13 -11.83
CA CYS A 42 -3.74 4.83 -11.39
C CYS A 42 -2.66 4.18 -10.52
N THR A 43 -2.96 3.95 -9.26
CA THR A 43 -1.98 3.48 -8.28
C THR A 43 -2.37 2.15 -7.67
N ASP A 44 -1.36 1.31 -7.41
CA ASP A 44 -1.51 0.15 -6.54
C ASP A 44 -1.72 0.60 -5.09
N LYS A 45 -2.34 -0.26 -4.31
CA LYS A 45 -2.50 -0.04 -2.86
C LYS A 45 -1.26 -0.53 -2.10
N THR A 46 -0.99 -1.82 -2.18
CA THR A 46 0.01 -2.50 -1.36
C THR A 46 1.41 -2.07 -1.75
N GLY A 47 2.18 -1.60 -0.78
CA GLY A 47 3.57 -1.16 -0.96
C GLY A 47 3.72 0.24 -1.55
N THR A 48 2.72 0.79 -2.22
CA THR A 48 2.73 2.15 -2.79
C THR A 48 2.00 3.14 -1.87
N LEU A 49 0.75 2.86 -1.53
CA LEU A 49 -0.02 3.62 -0.56
C LEU A 49 0.20 3.14 0.88
N THR A 50 0.49 1.86 1.04
CA THR A 50 0.74 1.22 2.32
C THR A 50 2.21 0.80 2.46
N GLU A 51 2.60 0.45 3.69
CA GLU A 51 3.97 0.04 4.00
C GLU A 51 4.33 -1.37 3.46
N ASN A 52 3.35 -2.15 3.03
CA ASN A 52 3.48 -3.59 2.71
C ASN A 52 4.04 -4.39 3.91
N GLN A 53 3.65 -4.01 5.09
CA GLN A 53 4.07 -4.62 6.34
C GLN A 53 2.88 -4.70 7.29
N MET A 54 2.42 -5.91 7.62
CA MET A 54 1.41 -6.08 8.65
C MET A 54 1.92 -5.61 10.01
N ARG A 55 1.10 -4.82 10.70
CA ARG A 55 1.40 -4.29 12.05
C ARG A 55 0.19 -4.41 12.94
N VAL A 56 0.43 -4.54 14.24
CA VAL A 56 -0.61 -4.43 15.25
C VAL A 56 -1.09 -2.98 15.32
N TYR A 57 -2.35 -2.78 14.98
CA TYR A 57 -3.02 -1.49 15.10
C TYR A 57 -3.44 -1.22 16.53
N LYS A 58 -4.08 -2.21 17.16
CA LYS A 58 -4.55 -2.12 18.55
C LYS A 58 -4.58 -3.49 19.21
N ALA A 59 -4.15 -3.53 20.46
CA ALA A 59 -4.19 -4.72 21.29
C ALA A 59 -5.06 -4.42 22.52
N ASN A 60 -6.17 -5.14 22.67
CA ASN A 60 -7.09 -5.01 23.78
C ASN A 60 -7.04 -6.29 24.63
N PHE A 61 -6.41 -6.22 25.78
CA PHE A 61 -6.32 -7.33 26.72
C PHE A 61 -7.20 -7.05 27.93
N PHE A 62 -7.87 -8.09 28.41
CA PHE A 62 -8.88 -8.03 29.46
C PHE A 62 -8.43 -8.78 30.71
N GLY A 63 -8.96 -8.42 31.87
CA GLY A 63 -8.70 -9.12 33.14
C GLY A 63 -7.29 -8.93 33.69
N ASN A 64 -6.55 -7.91 33.23
CA ASN A 64 -5.19 -7.59 33.65
C ASN A 64 -4.26 -8.83 33.69
N PRO A 65 -4.07 -9.53 32.57
CA PRO A 65 -3.16 -10.67 32.53
C PRO A 65 -1.74 -10.23 32.89
N SER A 66 -0.96 -11.12 33.49
CA SER A 66 0.44 -10.82 33.73
C SER A 66 1.18 -10.69 32.38
N ASP A 67 2.14 -9.78 32.33
CA ASP A 67 2.97 -9.59 31.12
C ASP A 67 3.69 -10.90 30.72
N ASP A 68 4.09 -11.70 31.70
CA ASP A 68 4.74 -12.99 31.45
C ASP A 68 3.84 -13.94 30.65
N ILE A 69 2.58 -14.11 31.03
CA ILE A 69 1.63 -14.97 30.32
C ILE A 69 1.33 -14.40 28.94
N LEU A 70 1.13 -13.10 28.86
CA LEU A 70 0.75 -12.44 27.62
C LEU A 70 1.88 -12.53 26.56
N TYR A 71 3.07 -12.10 26.92
CA TYR A 71 4.21 -12.08 26.00
C TYR A 71 4.71 -13.48 25.66
N GLU A 72 4.77 -14.37 26.64
CA GLU A 72 5.13 -15.77 26.40
C GLU A 72 4.14 -16.44 25.45
N GLY A 73 2.83 -16.26 25.67
CA GLY A 73 1.78 -16.84 24.83
C GLY A 73 1.85 -16.38 23.40
N ILE A 74 2.10 -15.10 23.16
CA ILE A 74 2.25 -14.55 21.81
C ILE A 74 3.55 -15.10 21.16
N ALA A 75 4.64 -15.15 21.89
CA ALA A 75 5.92 -15.61 21.36
C ALA A 75 5.93 -17.10 21.03
N VAL A 76 5.48 -17.96 21.95
CA VAL A 76 5.61 -19.43 21.81
C VAL A 76 4.55 -20.05 20.91
N ASN A 77 3.37 -19.44 20.83
CA ASN A 77 2.28 -19.89 19.97
C ASN A 77 2.34 -19.21 18.59
N SER A 78 3.53 -19.20 17.98
CA SER A 78 3.79 -18.57 16.70
C SER A 78 4.88 -19.31 15.94
N THR A 79 4.76 -19.36 14.62
CA THR A 79 5.75 -19.97 13.71
C THR A 79 6.57 -18.91 12.96
N ALA A 80 6.16 -17.65 12.99
CA ALA A 80 6.87 -16.56 12.33
C ALA A 80 8.16 -16.18 13.08
N GLN A 81 9.12 -15.68 12.32
CA GLN A 81 10.41 -15.21 12.82
C GLN A 81 10.72 -13.82 12.26
N LEU A 82 11.62 -13.11 12.92
CA LEU A 82 12.15 -11.83 12.44
C LEU A 82 13.62 -12.00 12.04
N ASP A 83 13.95 -11.54 10.85
CA ASP A 83 15.32 -11.31 10.43
C ASP A 83 15.74 -9.89 10.80
N LEU A 84 16.69 -9.76 11.71
CA LEU A 84 17.22 -8.50 12.24
C LEU A 84 18.57 -8.12 11.65
N SER A 85 19.05 -8.85 10.63
CA SER A 85 20.37 -8.63 10.03
C SER A 85 20.46 -7.36 9.19
N GLY A 86 19.33 -6.86 8.68
CA GLY A 86 19.25 -5.63 7.90
C GLY A 86 18.93 -4.38 8.70
N GLU A 87 18.88 -3.23 8.03
CA GLU A 87 18.49 -1.95 8.66
C GLU A 87 17.08 -1.95 9.22
N LYS A 88 16.19 -2.73 8.60
CA LYS A 88 14.79 -2.90 9.03
C LYS A 88 14.50 -4.36 9.30
N PRO A 89 13.75 -4.67 10.38
CA PRO A 89 13.30 -6.03 10.64
C PRO A 89 12.49 -6.59 9.47
N GLN A 90 12.79 -7.80 9.03
CA GLN A 90 12.01 -8.52 8.01
C GLN A 90 11.29 -9.70 8.64
N VAL A 91 10.02 -9.88 8.26
CA VAL A 91 9.20 -11.00 8.71
C VAL A 91 9.45 -12.21 7.83
N LEU A 92 9.79 -13.33 8.47
CA LEU A 92 9.91 -14.65 7.85
C LEU A 92 8.72 -15.51 8.31
N GLY A 93 7.91 -15.97 7.37
CA GLY A 93 6.72 -16.76 7.64
C GLY A 93 5.41 -15.98 7.48
N ASN A 94 4.43 -16.31 8.28
CA ASN A 94 3.09 -15.70 8.20
C ASN A 94 3.11 -14.21 8.57
N PRO A 95 2.66 -13.29 7.70
CA PRO A 95 2.68 -11.85 7.96
C PRO A 95 1.88 -11.42 9.19
N THR A 96 0.76 -12.09 9.48
CA THR A 96 -0.07 -11.79 10.65
C THR A 96 0.65 -12.13 11.95
N GLU A 97 1.30 -13.29 12.01
CA GLU A 97 2.15 -13.66 13.15
C GLU A 97 3.40 -12.76 13.23
N GLY A 98 3.96 -12.40 12.10
CA GLY A 98 5.07 -11.44 12.02
C GLY A 98 4.74 -10.09 12.64
N ALA A 99 3.51 -9.60 12.46
CA ALA A 99 3.03 -8.38 13.11
C ALA A 99 3.05 -8.49 14.63
N LEU A 100 2.72 -9.66 15.18
CA LEU A 100 2.79 -9.93 16.62
C LEU A 100 4.23 -9.91 17.12
N MET A 101 5.17 -10.48 16.36
CA MET A 101 6.61 -10.47 16.71
C MET A 101 7.17 -9.05 16.69
N LEU A 102 6.80 -8.24 15.70
CA LEU A 102 7.15 -6.82 15.65
C LEU A 102 6.57 -6.04 16.82
N TRP A 103 5.34 -6.35 17.20
CA TRP A 103 4.70 -5.75 18.38
C TRP A 103 5.44 -6.07 19.67
N LEU A 104 5.82 -7.35 19.89
CA LEU A 104 6.65 -7.74 21.03
C LEU A 104 7.95 -6.94 21.09
N LYS A 105 8.61 -6.80 19.94
CA LYS A 105 9.84 -6.00 19.85
C LYS A 105 9.59 -4.53 20.23
N SER A 106 8.46 -3.96 19.84
CA SER A 106 8.08 -2.59 20.20
C SER A 106 7.83 -2.42 21.70
N GLN A 107 7.43 -3.50 22.38
CA GLN A 107 7.27 -3.53 23.84
C GLN A 107 8.61 -3.79 24.60
N GLY A 108 9.73 -3.85 23.87
CA GLY A 108 11.02 -4.15 24.44
C GLY A 108 11.25 -5.63 24.78
N VAL A 109 10.46 -6.53 24.22
CA VAL A 109 10.49 -7.98 24.49
C VAL A 109 11.21 -8.70 23.35
N ASN A 110 12.19 -9.53 23.70
CA ASN A 110 12.84 -10.45 22.77
C ASN A 110 12.09 -11.79 22.75
N TYR A 111 11.34 -12.05 21.66
CA TYR A 111 10.56 -13.28 21.53
C TYR A 111 11.43 -14.55 21.47
N VAL A 112 12.69 -14.46 21.02
CA VAL A 112 13.62 -15.59 20.96
C VAL A 112 13.98 -16.05 22.37
N ASP A 113 14.28 -15.10 23.26
CA ASP A 113 14.58 -15.42 24.68
C ASP A 113 13.38 -16.09 25.36
N LEU A 114 12.16 -15.63 25.07
CA LEU A 114 10.93 -16.26 25.60
C LEU A 114 10.75 -17.68 25.07
N LYS A 115 10.99 -17.92 23.80
CA LYS A 115 10.94 -19.27 23.21
C LYS A 115 12.00 -20.19 23.79
N ASP A 116 13.22 -19.70 23.94
CA ASP A 116 14.35 -20.49 24.46
C ASP A 116 14.17 -20.84 25.93
N ALA A 117 13.49 -19.99 26.71
CA ALA A 117 13.18 -20.23 28.12
C ALA A 117 12.04 -21.24 28.34
N THR A 118 11.35 -21.65 27.31
CA THR A 118 10.22 -22.57 27.36
C THR A 118 10.53 -23.89 26.66
N THR A 119 9.85 -24.96 27.06
CA THR A 119 9.90 -26.26 26.37
C THR A 119 8.52 -26.56 25.78
N ARG A 120 8.47 -26.73 24.46
CA ARG A 120 7.24 -27.15 23.79
C ARG A 120 6.89 -28.59 24.11
N VAL A 121 5.69 -28.81 24.60
CA VAL A 121 5.17 -30.14 24.93
C VAL A 121 4.34 -30.67 23.77
N GLU A 122 3.43 -29.85 23.24
CA GLU A 122 2.53 -30.22 22.15
C GLU A 122 2.16 -29.00 21.32
N GLU A 123 1.89 -29.22 20.04
CA GLU A 123 1.43 -28.16 19.13
C GLU A 123 0.30 -28.66 18.27
N LEU A 124 -0.72 -27.82 18.12
CA LEU A 124 -1.83 -28.01 17.18
C LEU A 124 -1.76 -26.89 16.15
N PRO A 125 -1.27 -27.17 14.92
CA PRO A 125 -1.12 -26.16 13.89
C PRO A 125 -2.46 -25.53 13.47
N PHE A 126 -2.41 -24.33 12.94
CA PHE A 126 -3.59 -23.66 12.39
C PHE A 126 -4.17 -24.45 11.21
N THR A 127 -5.50 -24.57 11.17
CA THR A 127 -6.23 -25.02 9.99
C THR A 127 -7.41 -24.10 9.70
N THR A 128 -7.77 -24.01 8.43
CA THR A 128 -8.92 -23.19 7.98
C THR A 128 -10.26 -23.70 8.50
N GLU A 129 -10.34 -24.98 8.83
CA GLU A 129 -11.53 -25.58 9.42
C GLU A 129 -11.70 -25.20 10.88
N ARG A 130 -10.64 -25.33 11.67
CA ARG A 130 -10.66 -24.96 13.10
C ARG A 130 -10.60 -23.47 13.32
N LYS A 131 -9.85 -22.74 12.47
CA LYS A 131 -9.58 -21.30 12.58
C LYS A 131 -8.83 -20.90 13.85
N TYR A 132 -8.08 -21.80 14.44
CA TYR A 132 -7.20 -21.53 15.56
C TYR A 132 -5.96 -22.43 15.56
N MET A 133 -4.95 -22.03 16.30
CA MET A 133 -3.81 -22.86 16.66
C MET A 133 -3.62 -22.86 18.18
N ALA A 134 -2.99 -23.91 18.68
CA ALA A 134 -2.70 -24.07 20.11
C ALA A 134 -1.30 -24.64 20.33
N THR A 135 -0.69 -24.23 21.43
CA THR A 135 0.61 -24.76 21.84
C THR A 135 0.61 -24.97 23.36
N VAL A 136 1.06 -26.15 23.78
CA VAL A 136 1.28 -26.45 25.19
C VAL A 136 2.77 -26.36 25.47
N VAL A 137 3.15 -25.57 26.45
CA VAL A 137 4.56 -25.36 26.83
C VAL A 137 4.78 -25.54 28.32
N LYS A 138 5.98 -25.96 28.68
CA LYS A 138 6.53 -25.75 30.02
C LYS A 138 7.11 -24.34 30.08
N SER A 139 6.47 -23.47 30.84
CA SER A 139 6.90 -22.09 31.02
C SER A 139 8.22 -22.00 31.81
N ALA A 140 8.93 -20.91 31.65
CA ALA A 140 10.09 -20.57 32.49
C ALA A 140 9.79 -20.59 34.00
N THR A 141 8.54 -20.38 34.38
CA THR A 141 8.04 -20.42 35.76
C THR A 141 7.83 -21.86 36.29
N GLY A 142 8.06 -22.88 35.46
CA GLY A 142 7.84 -24.29 35.78
C GLY A 142 6.40 -24.78 35.64
N LYS A 143 5.47 -23.92 35.29
CA LYS A 143 4.09 -24.29 35.03
C LYS A 143 3.91 -24.77 33.58
N THR A 144 2.98 -25.72 33.40
CA THR A 144 2.53 -26.11 32.05
C THR A 144 1.36 -25.23 31.65
N ILE A 145 1.45 -24.59 30.50
CA ILE A 145 0.44 -23.63 30.00
C ILE A 145 0.04 -23.98 28.57
N LEU A 146 -1.27 -24.01 28.35
CA LEU A 146 -1.86 -24.07 27.04
C LEU A 146 -2.17 -22.66 26.55
N TYR A 147 -1.64 -22.31 25.38
CA TYR A 147 -1.95 -21.06 24.68
C TYR A 147 -2.73 -21.34 23.41
N VAL A 148 -3.80 -20.59 23.18
CA VAL A 148 -4.66 -20.71 21.99
C VAL A 148 -4.80 -19.34 21.33
N LYS A 149 -4.69 -19.27 20.02
CA LYS A 149 -5.00 -18.07 19.24
C LYS A 149 -5.75 -18.42 17.97
N GLY A 150 -6.60 -17.53 17.52
CA GLY A 150 -7.35 -17.72 16.29
C GLY A 150 -8.46 -16.69 16.11
N ALA A 151 -9.49 -17.06 15.37
CA ALA A 151 -10.65 -16.22 15.17
C ALA A 151 -11.29 -15.83 16.51
N PRO A 152 -11.44 -14.52 16.81
CA PRO A 152 -11.84 -14.06 18.15
C PRO A 152 -13.18 -14.65 18.63
N GLU A 153 -14.16 -14.77 17.75
CA GLU A 153 -15.47 -15.34 18.06
C GLU A 153 -15.37 -16.81 18.45
N ILE A 154 -14.47 -17.56 17.85
CA ILE A 154 -14.24 -18.98 18.16
C ILE A 154 -13.48 -19.10 19.47
N ILE A 155 -12.41 -18.35 19.66
CA ILE A 155 -11.61 -18.37 20.88
C ILE A 155 -12.46 -17.94 22.08
N PHE A 156 -13.24 -16.88 21.96
CA PHE A 156 -14.14 -16.42 23.02
C PHE A 156 -15.18 -17.50 23.38
N GLY A 157 -15.76 -18.16 22.37
CA GLY A 157 -16.72 -19.25 22.57
C GLY A 157 -16.14 -20.48 23.25
N MET A 158 -14.82 -20.70 23.15
CA MET A 158 -14.11 -21.80 23.83
C MET A 158 -13.79 -21.49 25.29
N CYS A 159 -13.81 -20.22 25.68
CA CYS A 159 -13.40 -19.80 27.02
C CYS A 159 -14.50 -20.00 28.06
N HIS A 160 -14.12 -20.58 29.18
CA HIS A 160 -14.97 -20.65 30.38
C HIS A 160 -14.93 -19.37 31.20
N ASN A 161 -13.75 -18.78 31.33
CA ASN A 161 -13.53 -17.48 31.98
C ASN A 161 -13.37 -16.39 30.91
N THR A 162 -14.31 -15.46 30.82
CA THR A 162 -14.32 -14.37 29.85
C THR A 162 -13.67 -13.09 30.35
N ALA A 163 -12.99 -13.13 31.49
CA ALA A 163 -12.35 -11.97 32.12
C ALA A 163 -13.32 -10.78 32.37
N GLY A 164 -14.60 -11.05 32.55
CA GLY A 164 -15.65 -10.03 32.78
C GLY A 164 -16.15 -9.36 31.50
N VAL A 165 -15.74 -9.81 30.33
CA VAL A 165 -16.17 -9.26 29.04
C VAL A 165 -17.38 -10.04 28.51
N THR A 166 -18.38 -9.33 28.00
CA THR A 166 -19.55 -9.95 27.40
C THR A 166 -19.36 -10.23 25.91
N LYS A 167 -20.12 -11.20 25.38
CA LYS A 167 -20.14 -11.47 23.94
C LYS A 167 -20.53 -10.23 23.13
N GLN A 168 -21.44 -9.41 23.64
CA GLN A 168 -21.89 -8.19 22.98
C GLN A 168 -20.77 -7.17 22.83
N GLU A 169 -19.91 -7.01 23.86
CA GLU A 169 -18.75 -6.14 23.82
C GLU A 169 -17.72 -6.64 22.79
N ILE A 170 -17.48 -7.95 22.73
CA ILE A 170 -16.60 -8.56 21.73
C ILE A 170 -17.15 -8.35 20.33
N ASP A 171 -18.42 -8.63 20.09
CA ASP A 171 -19.05 -8.48 18.78
C ASP A 171 -19.02 -7.01 18.31
N ALA A 172 -19.19 -6.05 19.21
CA ALA A 172 -19.08 -4.63 18.91
C ALA A 172 -17.65 -4.22 18.50
N GLN A 173 -16.64 -4.69 19.22
CA GLN A 173 -15.23 -4.45 18.85
C GLN A 173 -14.87 -5.08 17.52
N LEU A 174 -15.31 -6.32 17.27
CA LEU A 174 -15.05 -7.02 16.01
C LEU A 174 -15.70 -6.30 14.83
N LEU A 175 -16.92 -5.79 15.01
CA LEU A 175 -17.60 -5.01 13.98
C LEU A 175 -16.84 -3.72 13.67
N GLU A 176 -16.34 -3.01 14.66
CA GLU A 176 -15.51 -1.83 14.47
C GLU A 176 -14.27 -2.15 13.63
N TYR A 177 -13.54 -3.23 13.97
CA TYR A 177 -12.37 -3.63 13.22
C TYR A 177 -12.68 -4.14 11.82
N GLN A 178 -13.78 -4.86 11.63
CA GLN A 178 -14.26 -5.30 10.32
C GLN A 178 -14.62 -4.12 9.41
N ASN A 179 -15.25 -3.07 9.96
CA ASN A 179 -15.57 -1.86 9.23
C ASN A 179 -14.32 -1.11 8.76
N GLN A 180 -13.22 -1.27 9.47
CA GLN A 180 -11.89 -0.76 9.09
C GLN A 180 -11.06 -1.77 8.31
N ALA A 181 -11.67 -2.89 7.90
CA ALA A 181 -11.05 -3.97 7.13
C ALA A 181 -9.77 -4.56 7.76
N MET A 182 -9.70 -4.58 9.09
CA MET A 182 -8.57 -5.14 9.83
C MET A 182 -8.73 -6.64 10.04
N ARG A 183 -7.60 -7.33 10.11
CA ARG A 183 -7.54 -8.71 10.59
C ARG A 183 -7.56 -8.72 12.10
N THR A 184 -8.26 -9.67 12.69
CA THR A 184 -8.36 -9.81 14.14
C THR A 184 -7.93 -11.20 14.60
N LEU A 185 -7.26 -11.24 15.75
CA LEU A 185 -6.90 -12.46 16.45
C LEU A 185 -7.36 -12.39 17.89
N GLY A 186 -7.97 -13.46 18.36
CA GLY A 186 -8.30 -13.67 19.76
C GLY A 186 -7.25 -14.57 20.43
N PHE A 187 -7.04 -14.37 21.72
CA PHE A 187 -6.06 -15.09 22.53
C PHE A 187 -6.71 -15.63 23.80
N ALA A 188 -6.31 -16.83 24.16
CA ALA A 188 -6.73 -17.48 25.42
C ALA A 188 -5.59 -18.33 25.97
N TYR A 189 -5.65 -18.64 27.25
CA TYR A 189 -4.71 -19.51 27.90
C TYR A 189 -5.38 -20.35 28.99
N GLN A 190 -4.72 -21.43 29.37
CA GLN A 190 -5.07 -22.23 30.56
C GLN A 190 -3.82 -22.74 31.22
N ILE A 191 -3.71 -22.58 32.53
CA ILE A 191 -2.69 -23.27 33.33
C ILE A 191 -3.12 -24.72 33.47
N VAL A 192 -2.30 -25.64 32.98
CA VAL A 192 -2.60 -27.07 32.91
C VAL A 192 -2.09 -27.74 34.17
N GLU A 193 -2.98 -28.45 34.87
CA GLU A 193 -2.65 -29.25 36.04
C GLU A 193 -2.62 -30.74 35.70
N ASP A 194 -2.05 -31.55 36.59
CA ASP A 194 -1.95 -33.01 36.37
C ASP A 194 -3.34 -33.62 36.16
N GLY A 195 -3.49 -34.34 35.04
CA GLY A 195 -4.74 -34.99 34.64
C GLY A 195 -5.67 -34.15 33.75
N ASP A 196 -5.35 -32.87 33.53
CA ASP A 196 -6.08 -32.02 32.59
C ASP A 196 -5.85 -32.48 31.13
N LYS A 197 -6.96 -32.57 30.38
CA LYS A 197 -6.89 -32.80 28.94
C LYS A 197 -6.78 -31.45 28.23
N THR A 198 -5.84 -31.36 27.28
CA THR A 198 -5.58 -30.13 26.52
C THR A 198 -5.97 -30.26 25.06
N ILE A 199 -5.37 -31.19 24.34
CA ILE A 199 -5.58 -31.45 22.93
C ILE A 199 -5.93 -32.92 22.72
N ALA A 200 -7.01 -33.18 21.99
CA ALA A 200 -7.40 -34.52 21.57
C ALA A 200 -8.14 -34.44 20.24
N ASP A 201 -7.97 -35.47 19.39
CA ASP A 201 -8.65 -35.58 18.09
C ASP A 201 -8.52 -34.30 17.21
N ASN A 202 -7.33 -33.71 17.18
CA ASN A 202 -7.04 -32.46 16.46
C ASN A 202 -7.89 -31.26 16.90
N LYS A 203 -8.28 -31.23 18.16
CA LYS A 203 -9.03 -30.12 18.76
C LYS A 203 -8.54 -29.81 20.17
N VAL A 204 -8.69 -28.55 20.57
CA VAL A 204 -8.54 -28.15 21.95
C VAL A 204 -9.77 -28.66 22.73
N VAL A 205 -9.53 -29.49 23.73
CA VAL A 205 -10.58 -30.06 24.60
C VAL A 205 -10.53 -29.51 26.04
N ALA A 206 -9.62 -28.56 26.30
CA ALA A 206 -9.50 -27.90 27.58
C ALA A 206 -10.78 -27.14 27.95
N GLN A 207 -11.19 -27.24 29.21
CA GLN A 207 -12.49 -26.72 29.69
C GLN A 207 -12.39 -25.45 30.56
N ASN A 208 -11.18 -25.03 30.88
CA ASN A 208 -10.95 -23.88 31.78
C ASN A 208 -10.14 -22.77 31.11
N LEU A 209 -10.33 -22.56 29.82
CA LEU A 209 -9.67 -21.47 29.10
C LEU A 209 -10.11 -20.10 29.61
N THR A 210 -9.15 -19.23 29.80
CA THR A 210 -9.36 -17.82 30.12
C THR A 210 -9.10 -16.97 28.88
N PHE A 211 -10.06 -16.12 28.53
CA PHE A 211 -9.91 -15.20 27.40
C PHE A 211 -8.93 -14.07 27.77
N LEU A 212 -7.95 -13.83 26.91
CA LEU A 212 -6.94 -12.78 27.11
C LEU A 212 -7.32 -11.47 26.41
N GLY A 213 -7.80 -11.55 25.18
CA GLY A 213 -8.14 -10.36 24.42
C GLY A 213 -8.13 -10.52 22.92
N ILE A 214 -8.21 -9.37 22.26
CA ILE A 214 -8.25 -9.24 20.80
C ILE A 214 -7.13 -8.31 20.34
N VAL A 215 -6.47 -8.71 19.25
CA VAL A 215 -5.50 -7.87 18.55
C VAL A 215 -6.01 -7.61 17.14
N ALA A 216 -6.01 -6.33 16.74
CA ALA A 216 -6.34 -5.90 15.38
C ALA A 216 -5.06 -5.60 14.60
N ILE A 217 -4.97 -6.13 13.39
CA ILE A 217 -3.76 -6.12 12.55
C ILE A 217 -4.13 -5.61 11.17
N SER A 218 -3.33 -4.69 10.63
CA SER A 218 -3.50 -4.16 9.29
C SER A 218 -2.15 -3.79 8.67
N ASP A 219 -2.14 -3.63 7.34
CA ASP A 219 -1.04 -3.00 6.62
C ASP A 219 -1.30 -1.48 6.61
N PRO A 220 -0.54 -0.68 7.36
CA PRO A 220 -0.84 0.73 7.54
C PRO A 220 -0.54 1.55 6.28
N VAL A 221 -1.30 2.61 6.08
CA VAL A 221 -0.99 3.66 5.11
C VAL A 221 0.33 4.32 5.50
N ARG A 222 1.19 4.59 4.52
CA ARG A 222 2.43 5.35 4.75
C ARG A 222 2.08 6.74 5.26
N GLY A 223 2.82 7.23 6.26
CA GLY A 223 2.49 8.46 6.97
C GLY A 223 2.45 9.73 6.11
N ASP A 224 3.21 9.76 5.02
CA ASP A 224 3.30 10.90 4.10
C ASP A 224 2.29 10.83 2.93
N VAL A 225 1.61 9.71 2.73
CA VAL A 225 0.72 9.51 1.59
C VAL A 225 -0.56 10.36 1.64
N PRO A 226 -1.27 10.52 2.77
CA PRO A 226 -2.47 11.36 2.80
C PRO A 226 -2.22 12.80 2.32
N ASP A 227 -1.15 13.42 2.75
CA ASP A 227 -0.77 14.78 2.31
C ASP A 227 -0.40 14.81 0.83
N ALA A 228 0.34 13.82 0.36
CA ALA A 228 0.72 13.70 -1.05
C ALA A 228 -0.48 13.50 -1.97
N VAL A 229 -1.45 12.68 -1.57
CA VAL A 229 -2.70 12.49 -2.32
C VAL A 229 -3.50 13.79 -2.37
N LYS A 230 -3.58 14.50 -1.24
CA LYS A 230 -4.26 15.79 -1.18
C LYS A 230 -3.62 16.81 -2.14
N GLU A 231 -2.31 16.93 -2.15
CA GLU A 231 -1.58 17.83 -3.06
C GLU A 231 -1.87 17.49 -4.53
N VAL A 232 -1.86 16.22 -4.88
CA VAL A 232 -2.13 15.73 -6.24
C VAL A 232 -3.57 16.06 -6.66
N ILE A 233 -4.55 15.83 -5.79
CA ILE A 233 -5.96 16.13 -6.05
C ILE A 233 -6.18 17.64 -6.14
N ASP A 234 -5.61 18.43 -5.25
CA ASP A 234 -5.70 19.90 -5.28
C ASP A 234 -5.04 20.48 -6.54
N ALA A 235 -4.08 19.78 -7.11
CA ALA A 235 -3.47 20.11 -8.40
C ALA A 235 -4.33 19.73 -9.62
N GLY A 236 -5.53 19.21 -9.41
CA GLY A 236 -6.48 18.82 -10.45
C GLY A 236 -6.26 17.44 -11.06
N ILE A 237 -5.46 16.60 -10.43
CA ILE A 237 -5.19 15.24 -10.88
C ILE A 237 -6.12 14.26 -10.17
N LYS A 238 -6.73 13.37 -10.94
CA LYS A 238 -7.56 12.28 -10.40
C LYS A 238 -6.65 11.13 -9.96
N VAL A 239 -6.94 10.58 -8.80
CA VAL A 239 -6.26 9.39 -8.29
C VAL A 239 -7.23 8.22 -8.30
N LYS A 240 -6.79 7.07 -8.82
CA LYS A 240 -7.58 5.85 -8.86
C LYS A 240 -6.76 4.70 -8.26
N ILE A 241 -7.41 3.93 -7.39
CA ILE A 241 -6.81 2.76 -6.75
C ILE A 241 -7.19 1.51 -7.53
N VAL A 242 -6.20 0.70 -7.90
CA VAL A 242 -6.40 -0.62 -8.50
C VAL A 242 -5.75 -1.65 -7.57
N THR A 243 -6.54 -2.54 -7.00
CA THR A 243 -6.06 -3.50 -6.00
C THR A 243 -6.71 -4.87 -6.13
N GLY A 244 -5.97 -5.92 -5.81
CA GLY A 244 -6.52 -7.27 -5.65
C GLY A 244 -7.33 -7.46 -4.36
N ASP A 245 -7.31 -6.50 -3.44
CA ASP A 245 -8.03 -6.58 -2.17
C ASP A 245 -9.55 -6.45 -2.32
N THR A 246 -10.26 -6.77 -1.24
CA THR A 246 -11.71 -6.64 -1.18
C THR A 246 -12.17 -5.18 -1.29
N PRO A 247 -13.41 -4.93 -1.72
CA PRO A 247 -13.98 -3.57 -1.73
C PRO A 247 -13.93 -2.88 -0.36
N GLY A 248 -14.17 -3.61 0.73
CA GLY A 248 -14.10 -3.06 2.08
C GLY A 248 -12.71 -2.55 2.46
N THR A 249 -11.67 -3.32 2.19
CA THR A 249 -10.27 -2.93 2.41
C THR A 249 -9.88 -1.73 1.54
N ALA A 250 -10.25 -1.76 0.27
CA ALA A 250 -9.94 -0.69 -0.66
C ALA A 250 -10.62 0.64 -0.29
N LYS A 251 -11.89 0.59 0.13
CA LYS A 251 -12.62 1.77 0.62
C LYS A 251 -11.97 2.36 1.88
N GLU A 252 -11.58 1.52 2.82
CA GLU A 252 -10.95 1.98 4.06
C GLU A 252 -9.63 2.70 3.78
N ILE A 253 -8.78 2.15 2.93
CA ILE A 253 -7.57 2.83 2.49
C ILE A 253 -7.92 4.13 1.77
N GLY A 254 -8.92 4.12 0.91
CA GLY A 254 -9.42 5.33 0.25
C GLY A 254 -9.86 6.42 1.23
N ARG A 255 -10.54 6.07 2.32
CA ARG A 255 -10.92 7.00 3.39
C ARG A 255 -9.71 7.59 4.10
N GLN A 256 -8.74 6.75 4.47
CA GLN A 256 -7.53 7.17 5.18
C GLN A 256 -6.66 8.14 4.37
N ILE A 257 -6.63 8.01 3.06
CA ILE A 257 -5.87 8.90 2.18
C ILE A 257 -6.68 10.10 1.64
N GLY A 258 -7.95 10.23 2.03
CA GLY A 258 -8.82 11.32 1.59
C GLY A 258 -9.40 11.17 0.19
N LEU A 259 -9.33 9.98 -0.42
CA LEU A 259 -9.89 9.71 -1.75
C LEU A 259 -11.36 9.31 -1.70
N TRP A 260 -11.74 8.49 -0.74
CA TRP A 260 -13.09 7.98 -0.59
C TRP A 260 -13.84 8.70 0.53
N ASN A 261 -15.07 9.17 0.23
CA ASN A 261 -15.95 9.80 1.19
C ASN A 261 -17.33 9.12 1.13
N ASP A 262 -17.73 8.46 2.22
CA ASP A 262 -18.99 7.71 2.29
C ASP A 262 -20.24 8.57 2.08
N SER A 263 -20.17 9.88 2.33
CA SER A 263 -21.30 10.79 2.14
C SER A 263 -21.51 11.25 0.69
N THR A 264 -20.47 11.22 -0.13
CA THR A 264 -20.49 11.70 -1.52
C THR A 264 -20.28 10.60 -2.55
N ASP A 265 -19.51 9.57 -2.22
CA ASP A 265 -19.20 8.47 -3.11
C ASP A 265 -20.23 7.34 -3.02
N THR A 266 -20.50 6.72 -4.15
CA THR A 266 -21.52 5.68 -4.33
C THR A 266 -20.92 4.46 -5.03
N ASP A 267 -21.73 3.44 -5.28
CA ASP A 267 -21.35 2.26 -6.07
C ASP A 267 -20.87 2.61 -7.49
N ARG A 268 -21.19 3.80 -7.98
CA ARG A 268 -20.67 4.30 -9.26
C ARG A 268 -19.16 4.55 -9.23
N ASN A 269 -18.62 4.84 -8.06
CA ASN A 269 -17.22 5.21 -7.85
C ASN A 269 -16.31 4.00 -7.52
N ILE A 270 -16.89 2.82 -7.36
CA ILE A 270 -16.18 1.57 -7.08
C ILE A 270 -16.74 0.43 -7.92
N ILE A 271 -15.87 -0.47 -8.36
CA ILE A 271 -16.23 -1.67 -9.09
C ILE A 271 -15.29 -2.80 -8.72
N THR A 272 -15.76 -4.04 -8.84
CA THR A 272 -14.91 -5.23 -8.75
C THR A 272 -14.36 -5.61 -10.12
N GLY A 273 -13.25 -6.37 -10.15
CA GLY A 273 -12.67 -6.84 -11.39
C GLY A 273 -13.62 -7.70 -12.23
N VAL A 274 -14.46 -8.52 -11.58
CA VAL A 274 -15.49 -9.34 -12.26
C VAL A 274 -16.53 -8.46 -12.93
N GLU A 275 -17.09 -7.51 -12.20
CA GLU A 275 -18.09 -6.55 -12.74
C GLU A 275 -17.50 -5.70 -13.86
N PHE A 276 -16.24 -5.26 -13.72
CA PHE A 276 -15.53 -4.49 -14.72
C PHE A 276 -15.34 -5.27 -16.03
N ALA A 277 -15.07 -6.57 -15.93
CA ALA A 277 -14.95 -7.44 -17.09
C ALA A 277 -16.26 -7.65 -17.86
N GLU A 278 -17.39 -7.57 -17.16
CA GLU A 278 -18.73 -7.74 -17.75
C GLU A 278 -19.21 -6.50 -18.51
N LEU A 279 -18.60 -5.33 -18.27
CA LEU A 279 -18.94 -4.11 -18.96
C LEU A 279 -18.47 -4.15 -20.42
N SER A 280 -19.29 -3.63 -21.33
CA SER A 280 -18.87 -3.36 -22.71
C SER A 280 -17.84 -2.24 -22.75
N ASP A 281 -17.08 -2.13 -23.85
CA ASP A 281 -16.09 -1.05 -24.01
C ASP A 281 -16.73 0.34 -23.96
N ALA A 282 -17.94 0.48 -24.47
CA ALA A 282 -18.70 1.74 -24.40
C ALA A 282 -19.09 2.09 -22.96
N GLU A 283 -19.55 1.10 -22.17
CA GLU A 283 -19.89 1.27 -20.75
C GLU A 283 -18.66 1.61 -19.91
N VAL A 284 -17.51 0.95 -20.18
CA VAL A 284 -16.25 1.25 -19.51
C VAL A 284 -15.83 2.69 -19.80
N LYS A 285 -15.85 3.12 -21.05
CA LYS A 285 -15.48 4.48 -21.46
C LYS A 285 -16.33 5.55 -20.77
N GLU A 286 -17.61 5.30 -20.61
CA GLU A 286 -18.53 6.20 -19.90
C GLU A 286 -18.23 6.26 -18.40
N ARG A 287 -17.92 5.11 -17.78
CA ARG A 287 -17.85 4.98 -16.33
C ARG A 287 -16.47 5.28 -15.74
N VAL A 288 -15.38 5.07 -16.47
CA VAL A 288 -14.01 5.16 -15.90
C VAL A 288 -13.67 6.53 -15.33
N GLY A 289 -14.27 7.60 -15.82
CA GLY A 289 -14.08 8.95 -15.28
C GLY A 289 -14.51 9.05 -13.82
N ASP A 290 -15.60 8.40 -13.45
CA ASP A 290 -16.19 8.42 -12.12
C ASP A 290 -15.60 7.34 -11.17
N LEU A 291 -14.94 6.33 -11.71
CA LEU A 291 -14.32 5.27 -10.89
C LEU A 291 -13.16 5.83 -10.08
N LYS A 292 -13.17 5.56 -8.78
CA LYS A 292 -12.07 5.83 -7.86
C LYS A 292 -11.32 4.56 -7.49
N ILE A 293 -12.00 3.41 -7.45
CA ILE A 293 -11.46 2.14 -6.98
C ILE A 293 -11.90 1.00 -7.89
N ILE A 294 -10.94 0.16 -8.30
CA ILE A 294 -11.19 -1.19 -8.79
C ILE A 294 -10.64 -2.16 -7.75
N ALA A 295 -11.56 -2.86 -7.07
CA ALA A 295 -11.25 -3.88 -6.08
C ALA A 295 -11.25 -5.27 -6.71
N ARG A 296 -10.55 -6.24 -6.13
CA ARG A 296 -10.37 -7.59 -6.70
C ARG A 296 -9.99 -7.55 -8.18
N ALA A 297 -9.14 -6.57 -8.51
CA ALA A 297 -8.68 -6.33 -9.87
C ALA A 297 -7.78 -7.46 -10.35
N ARG A 298 -7.93 -7.77 -11.63
CA ARG A 298 -7.04 -8.67 -12.35
C ARG A 298 -6.04 -7.84 -13.15
N PRO A 299 -4.89 -8.39 -13.55
CA PRO A 299 -3.90 -7.65 -14.35
C PRO A 299 -4.46 -7.01 -15.61
N MET A 300 -5.37 -7.68 -16.29
CA MET A 300 -6.02 -7.16 -17.51
C MET A 300 -6.92 -5.95 -17.24
N ASP A 301 -7.51 -5.85 -16.05
CA ASP A 301 -8.40 -4.75 -15.68
C ASP A 301 -7.63 -3.43 -15.60
N LYS A 302 -6.40 -3.46 -15.11
CA LYS A 302 -5.52 -2.31 -15.02
C LYS A 302 -5.18 -1.73 -16.40
N LYS A 303 -4.81 -2.60 -17.34
CA LYS A 303 -4.56 -2.20 -18.74
C LYS A 303 -5.81 -1.60 -19.37
N ARG A 304 -6.97 -2.25 -19.21
CA ARG A 304 -8.25 -1.80 -19.77
C ARG A 304 -8.67 -0.44 -19.20
N LEU A 305 -8.46 -0.21 -17.91
CA LEU A 305 -8.69 1.09 -17.26
C LEU A 305 -7.82 2.18 -17.90
N VAL A 306 -6.54 1.93 -18.07
CA VAL A 306 -5.60 2.87 -18.69
C VAL A 306 -6.03 3.22 -20.10
N GLU A 307 -6.33 2.23 -20.94
CA GLU A 307 -6.76 2.44 -22.33
C GLU A 307 -8.09 3.21 -22.41
N ALA A 308 -9.04 2.93 -21.53
CA ALA A 308 -10.33 3.63 -21.51
C ALA A 308 -10.18 5.11 -21.07
N LEU A 309 -9.32 5.38 -20.10
CA LEU A 309 -9.01 6.76 -19.69
C LEU A 309 -8.32 7.53 -20.82
N GLN A 310 -7.39 6.90 -21.52
CA GLN A 310 -6.75 7.50 -22.69
C GLN A 310 -7.76 7.81 -23.81
N ALA A 311 -8.74 6.92 -24.03
CA ALA A 311 -9.84 7.14 -24.97
C ALA A 311 -10.72 8.35 -24.57
N ASN A 312 -10.73 8.74 -23.30
CA ASN A 312 -11.37 9.95 -22.79
C ASN A 312 -10.44 11.18 -22.79
N ASN A 313 -9.35 11.14 -23.52
CA ASN A 313 -8.34 12.20 -23.61
C ASN A 313 -7.63 12.52 -22.28
N GLU A 314 -7.59 11.57 -21.34
CA GLU A 314 -6.80 11.70 -20.12
C GLU A 314 -5.33 11.33 -20.39
N VAL A 315 -4.43 12.01 -19.73
CA VAL A 315 -2.99 11.65 -19.69
C VAL A 315 -2.75 10.81 -18.45
N VAL A 316 -2.46 9.54 -18.65
CA VAL A 316 -2.47 8.52 -17.60
C VAL A 316 -1.07 8.13 -17.18
N ALA A 317 -0.80 8.22 -15.88
CA ALA A 317 0.32 7.56 -15.23
C ALA A 317 -0.19 6.33 -14.46
N VAL A 318 0.54 5.23 -14.50
CA VAL A 318 0.16 3.99 -13.84
C VAL A 318 1.35 3.40 -13.09
N THR A 319 1.10 2.90 -11.88
CA THR A 319 2.12 2.18 -11.11
C THR A 319 2.08 0.68 -11.39
N GLY A 320 3.20 0.00 -11.23
CA GLY A 320 3.28 -1.45 -11.31
C GLY A 320 4.59 -1.97 -10.77
N ASP A 321 4.56 -3.13 -10.11
CA ASP A 321 5.73 -3.77 -9.51
C ASP A 321 5.96 -5.20 -9.99
N GLY A 322 4.93 -5.84 -10.54
CA GLY A 322 4.95 -7.22 -11.00
C GLY A 322 5.13 -7.37 -12.52
N THR A 323 5.52 -8.57 -12.93
CA THR A 323 5.61 -8.95 -14.35
C THR A 323 4.26 -8.79 -15.07
N ASN A 324 3.17 -9.04 -14.35
CA ASN A 324 1.81 -8.92 -14.87
C ASN A 324 1.38 -7.46 -15.13
N ASP A 325 2.09 -6.48 -14.57
CA ASP A 325 1.81 -5.06 -14.77
C ASP A 325 2.44 -4.50 -16.04
N ALA A 326 3.36 -5.22 -16.67
CA ALA A 326 4.08 -4.74 -17.84
C ALA A 326 3.17 -4.27 -18.98
N PRO A 327 2.05 -4.93 -19.32
CA PRO A 327 1.13 -4.43 -20.34
C PRO A 327 0.52 -3.08 -19.99
N ALA A 328 0.10 -2.87 -18.74
CA ALA A 328 -0.44 -1.59 -18.29
C ALA A 328 0.63 -0.49 -18.28
N LEU A 329 1.84 -0.80 -17.80
CA LEU A 329 2.97 0.13 -17.78
C LEU A 329 3.35 0.62 -19.19
N LYS A 330 3.33 -0.28 -20.17
CA LYS A 330 3.60 0.06 -21.57
C LYS A 330 2.48 0.86 -22.22
N SER A 331 1.22 0.60 -21.86
CA SER A 331 0.05 1.26 -22.44
C SER A 331 -0.14 2.67 -21.91
N ALA A 332 0.31 2.97 -20.71
CA ALA A 332 0.18 4.30 -20.11
C ALA A 332 1.08 5.32 -20.78
N HIS A 333 0.72 6.59 -20.68
CA HIS A 333 1.59 7.69 -21.10
C HIS A 333 2.87 7.73 -20.26
N VAL A 334 2.77 7.44 -18.96
CA VAL A 334 3.92 7.25 -18.06
C VAL A 334 3.70 5.97 -17.24
N GLY A 335 4.56 4.99 -17.45
CA GLY A 335 4.65 3.79 -16.62
C GLY A 335 5.61 4.02 -15.46
N LEU A 336 5.14 3.79 -14.24
CA LEU A 336 5.88 3.97 -12.99
C LEU A 336 6.14 2.61 -12.34
N SER A 337 7.39 2.14 -12.37
CA SER A 337 7.78 0.94 -11.65
C SER A 337 8.26 1.25 -10.25
N MET A 338 8.16 0.27 -9.35
CA MET A 338 8.65 0.41 -7.98
C MET A 338 10.11 -0.07 -7.87
N GLY A 339 10.86 0.49 -6.93
CA GLY A 339 12.25 0.10 -6.67
C GLY A 339 12.42 -1.38 -6.36
N ASP A 340 11.46 -1.96 -5.62
CA ASP A 340 11.40 -3.39 -5.28
C ASP A 340 10.69 -4.25 -6.34
N GLY A 341 10.26 -3.64 -7.44
CA GLY A 341 9.58 -4.32 -8.54
C GLY A 341 10.48 -5.27 -9.33
N THR A 342 9.85 -6.12 -10.13
CA THR A 342 10.55 -7.06 -11.02
C THR A 342 11.32 -6.32 -12.13
N SER A 343 12.36 -6.95 -12.67
CA SER A 343 13.09 -6.41 -13.82
C SER A 343 12.18 -6.17 -15.04
N VAL A 344 11.20 -7.04 -15.25
CA VAL A 344 10.23 -6.90 -16.35
C VAL A 344 9.38 -5.64 -16.17
N ALA A 345 8.88 -5.36 -14.95
CA ALA A 345 8.17 -4.13 -14.67
C ALA A 345 9.04 -2.89 -14.86
N LYS A 346 10.29 -2.92 -14.39
CA LYS A 346 11.24 -1.82 -14.57
C LYS A 346 11.55 -1.54 -16.05
N GLU A 347 11.75 -2.57 -16.85
CA GLU A 347 11.99 -2.42 -18.29
C GLU A 347 10.77 -1.87 -19.04
N ALA A 348 9.57 -2.23 -18.60
CA ALA A 348 8.33 -1.73 -19.18
C ALA A 348 8.00 -0.28 -18.77
N SER A 349 8.63 0.24 -17.73
CA SER A 349 8.37 1.55 -17.17
C SER A 349 9.18 2.68 -17.79
N ASP A 350 8.73 3.91 -17.55
CA ASP A 350 9.40 5.14 -17.95
C ASP A 350 10.16 5.80 -16.79
N ILE A 351 9.65 5.63 -15.57
CA ILE A 351 10.25 6.11 -14.31
C ILE A 351 10.19 4.99 -13.28
N THR A 352 11.26 4.81 -12.51
CA THR A 352 11.29 3.92 -11.35
C THR A 352 11.23 4.75 -10.06
N ILE A 353 10.28 4.42 -9.20
CA ILE A 353 10.09 5.04 -7.87
C ILE A 353 10.95 4.28 -6.87
N VAL A 354 12.11 4.83 -6.53
CA VAL A 354 13.16 4.12 -5.78
C VAL A 354 12.74 3.74 -4.36
N ASP A 355 11.96 4.60 -3.70
CA ASP A 355 11.47 4.40 -2.33
C ASP A 355 10.07 3.75 -2.27
N ASN A 356 9.52 3.31 -3.39
CA ASN A 356 8.19 2.72 -3.53
C ASN A 356 7.01 3.61 -3.08
N SER A 357 7.24 4.89 -2.74
CA SER A 357 6.21 5.73 -2.13
C SER A 357 5.43 6.55 -3.14
N PHE A 358 4.11 6.64 -2.96
CA PHE A 358 3.24 7.53 -3.72
C PHE A 358 3.67 9.01 -3.60
N SER A 359 4.23 9.41 -2.46
CA SER A 359 4.73 10.78 -2.26
C SER A 359 5.78 11.19 -3.28
N SER A 360 6.65 10.27 -3.66
CA SER A 360 7.64 10.49 -4.71
C SER A 360 7.02 10.66 -6.09
N ILE A 361 5.90 9.98 -6.36
CA ILE A 361 5.11 10.18 -7.59
C ILE A 361 4.57 11.60 -7.66
N GLY A 362 4.01 12.10 -6.56
CA GLY A 362 3.54 13.49 -6.47
C GLY A 362 4.65 14.50 -6.77
N ARG A 363 5.85 14.28 -6.24
CA ARG A 363 7.02 15.12 -6.53
C ARG A 363 7.43 15.07 -8.00
N ALA A 364 7.37 13.90 -8.65
CA ALA A 364 7.64 13.78 -10.07
C ALA A 364 6.67 14.61 -10.92
N VAL A 365 5.39 14.63 -10.59
CA VAL A 365 4.40 15.50 -11.24
C VAL A 365 4.77 16.96 -11.11
N MET A 366 5.11 17.42 -9.91
CA MET A 366 5.47 18.82 -9.65
C MET A 366 6.72 19.24 -10.42
N TRP A 367 7.75 18.39 -10.45
CA TRP A 367 8.96 18.65 -11.25
C TRP A 367 8.67 18.66 -12.75
N GLY A 368 7.82 17.77 -13.25
CA GLY A 368 7.39 17.76 -14.64
C GLY A 368 6.64 19.02 -15.04
N ARG A 369 5.75 19.52 -14.17
CA ARG A 369 5.04 20.80 -14.39
C ARG A 369 6.00 22.00 -14.42
N SER A 370 6.95 22.04 -13.53
CA SER A 370 7.99 23.07 -13.52
C SER A 370 8.81 23.05 -14.80
N LEU A 371 9.19 21.89 -15.28
CA LEU A 371 9.89 21.72 -16.55
C LEU A 371 9.05 22.23 -17.72
N TYR A 372 7.79 21.85 -17.80
CA TYR A 372 6.88 22.29 -18.85
C TYR A 372 6.77 23.83 -18.92
N GLN A 373 6.59 24.49 -17.77
CA GLN A 373 6.55 25.93 -17.67
C GLN A 373 7.85 26.59 -18.15
N ASN A 374 8.99 26.02 -17.79
CA ASN A 374 10.30 26.52 -18.22
C ASN A 374 10.50 26.39 -19.74
N ILE A 375 10.10 25.27 -20.32
CA ILE A 375 10.14 25.06 -21.77
C ILE A 375 9.21 26.04 -22.48
N GLN A 376 7.97 26.24 -22.00
CA GLN A 376 7.06 27.24 -22.56
C GLN A 376 7.63 28.64 -22.54
N ARG A 377 8.20 29.08 -21.42
CA ARG A 377 8.82 30.41 -21.30
C ARG A 377 9.98 30.56 -22.27
N PHE A 378 10.81 29.52 -22.42
CA PHE A 378 11.93 29.55 -23.35
C PHE A 378 11.46 29.63 -24.81
N ILE A 379 10.45 28.85 -25.18
CA ILE A 379 9.86 28.89 -26.55
C ILE A 379 9.28 30.29 -26.82
N LEU A 380 8.52 30.84 -25.88
CA LEU A 380 7.95 32.17 -26.01
C LEU A 380 9.04 33.24 -26.20
N PHE A 381 10.09 33.18 -25.38
CA PHE A 381 11.26 34.07 -25.54
C PHE A 381 11.90 33.92 -26.91
N GLN A 382 12.18 32.69 -27.36
CA GLN A 382 12.80 32.43 -28.65
C GLN A 382 11.93 32.91 -29.83
N MET A 383 10.62 32.67 -29.75
CA MET A 383 9.70 33.19 -30.76
C MET A 383 9.67 34.71 -30.78
N THR A 384 9.67 35.36 -29.64
CA THR A 384 9.72 36.81 -29.55
C THR A 384 10.98 37.39 -30.20
N VAL A 385 12.13 36.76 -29.94
CA VAL A 385 13.41 37.14 -30.57
C VAL A 385 13.35 36.98 -32.09
N ASN A 386 12.81 35.83 -32.56
CA ASN A 386 12.71 35.58 -34.01
C ASN A 386 11.77 36.57 -34.69
N VAL A 387 10.59 36.84 -34.12
CA VAL A 387 9.67 37.84 -34.64
C VAL A 387 10.30 39.24 -34.67
N ALA A 388 10.97 39.64 -33.59
CA ALA A 388 11.69 40.93 -33.54
C ALA A 388 12.75 41.00 -34.65
N ALA A 389 13.55 39.95 -34.81
CA ALA A 389 14.56 39.89 -35.90
C ALA A 389 13.92 40.02 -37.30
N CYS A 390 12.83 39.30 -37.54
CA CYS A 390 12.10 39.42 -38.81
C CYS A 390 11.56 40.83 -39.05
N LEU A 391 11.02 41.49 -38.02
CA LEU A 391 10.50 42.85 -38.12
C LEU A 391 11.64 43.86 -38.39
N ILE A 392 12.79 43.67 -37.74
CA ILE A 392 13.96 44.54 -37.95
C ILE A 392 14.47 44.42 -39.38
N VAL A 393 14.57 43.17 -39.90
CA VAL A 393 14.98 42.95 -41.29
C VAL A 393 13.98 43.54 -42.28
N LEU A 394 12.70 43.38 -42.00
CA LEU A 394 11.64 43.94 -42.85
C LEU A 394 11.69 45.45 -42.87
N ALA A 395 11.81 46.11 -41.70
CA ALA A 395 11.95 47.54 -41.55
C ALA A 395 13.21 48.05 -42.25
N GLY A 396 14.35 47.37 -42.13
CA GLY A 396 15.57 47.67 -42.83
C GLY A 396 15.43 47.65 -44.33
N ALA A 397 14.72 46.63 -44.86
CA ALA A 397 14.41 46.54 -46.31
C ALA A 397 13.56 47.74 -46.81
N PHE A 398 12.57 48.17 -46.02
CA PHE A 398 11.79 49.36 -46.36
C PHE A 398 12.61 50.66 -46.26
N MET A 399 13.57 50.72 -45.35
CA MET A 399 14.41 51.90 -45.14
C MET A 399 15.65 51.90 -46.06
N GLY A 400 15.87 50.87 -46.84
CA GLY A 400 16.99 50.77 -47.77
C GLY A 400 18.37 50.59 -47.06
N THR A 401 18.38 50.06 -45.86
CA THR A 401 19.60 49.75 -45.12
C THR A 401 20.11 48.36 -45.46
N GLU A 402 21.43 48.24 -45.75
CA GLU A 402 22.07 46.93 -45.96
C GLU A 402 22.30 46.24 -44.60
N SER A 403 21.92 44.96 -44.48
CA SER A 403 22.20 44.07 -43.35
C SER A 403 21.90 44.66 -41.97
N PRO A 404 20.64 44.93 -41.61
CA PRO A 404 20.26 45.50 -40.30
C PRO A 404 20.56 44.62 -39.09
N LEU A 405 20.87 43.33 -39.34
CA LEU A 405 21.33 42.38 -38.33
C LEU A 405 22.63 41.70 -38.81
N THR A 406 23.72 42.02 -38.17
CA THR A 406 25.03 41.35 -38.36
C THR A 406 25.34 40.43 -37.21
#